data_cc7297db5a6c8b8e4bf296b906386143
#
_entry.id   cc7297db5a6c8b8e4bf296b906386143
#
_cell.length_a   1.000
_cell.length_b   1.000
_cell.length_c   1.000
_cell.angle_alpha   90.00
_cell.angle_beta   90.00
_cell.angle_gamma   90.00
#
_symmetry.space_group_name_H-M   'P 1'
#
loop_
_entity.id
_entity.type
_entity.pdbx_description
1 polymer ?
#
loop_
_entity_poly.entity_id
_entity_poly.type
_entity_poly.pdbx_seq_one_letter_code
_entity_poly.pdbx_strand_id
1 'polypeptide(L)'
;MRLVLLLLSLLLAAPSAPALDREGFVVTDDGARLHYRVEGQGPETLVVVHGGPANSMESIRPDFAPATAGRRIIYYDQRGNGGSSLDMDPARLAIGRHVADLEAIRAHFGLQKMNLLGNSWGGLLVSYYAVAHPDRVARLVLHDPAPPARPWLEAMSDEIRLRSRALPEAERRAFGAASDPLSWYRAPDPLVPCRTFMQILFRLYAYDIKAPGDTHSDPCAGGPEAVRRQLIVNKRIWAGLPDYDIRPQLGRVTAPVLILYGEADPVPRAAAEAWAAGYPNARLLVVRHAGHLSHVEQPAVFFAALDTFLRGHWPAEALTVAER
;
A
#
# COMPACT_ATOMS: atom_id res chain seq x y z
N MET A 1 42.45 -16.27 57.18
CA MET A 1 42.35 -16.69 55.77
C MET A 1 40.90 -16.60 55.34
N ARG A 2 40.50 -15.54 54.58
CA ARG A 2 39.16 -15.39 54.04
C ARG A 2 39.17 -15.82 52.57
N LEU A 3 38.42 -16.87 52.25
CA LEU A 3 38.23 -17.37 50.89
C LEU A 3 37.26 -16.45 50.16
N VAL A 4 37.72 -15.78 49.10
CA VAL A 4 36.89 -15.01 48.18
C VAL A 4 36.48 -15.94 47.06
N LEU A 5 35.19 -16.33 46.99
CA LEU A 5 34.60 -17.04 45.86
C LEU A 5 34.31 -16.02 44.75
N LEU A 6 35.03 -16.08 43.66
CA LEU A 6 34.68 -15.40 42.39
C LEU A 6 33.61 -16.22 41.69
N LEU A 7 32.39 -15.72 41.64
CA LEU A 7 31.32 -16.21 40.76
C LEU A 7 31.56 -15.67 39.34
N LEU A 8 32.05 -16.56 38.46
CA LEU A 8 32.12 -16.29 37.02
C LEU A 8 30.69 -16.44 36.44
N SER A 9 30.00 -15.34 36.15
CA SER A 9 28.74 -15.35 35.41
C SER A 9 29.05 -15.58 33.92
N LEU A 10 28.80 -16.80 33.43
CA LEU A 10 28.74 -17.07 31.97
C LEU A 10 27.53 -16.36 31.40
N LEU A 11 27.75 -15.26 30.69
CA LEU A 11 26.78 -14.69 29.77
C LEU A 11 26.64 -15.63 28.55
N LEU A 12 25.64 -16.50 28.56
CA LEU A 12 25.23 -17.24 27.39
C LEU A 12 24.66 -16.22 26.38
N ALA A 13 25.44 -15.91 25.36
CA ALA A 13 24.96 -15.15 24.21
C ALA A 13 23.82 -15.97 23.54
N ALA A 14 22.62 -15.43 23.54
CA ALA A 14 21.54 -16.03 22.80
C ALA A 14 21.96 -16.14 21.32
N PRO A 15 21.65 -17.26 20.64
CA PRO A 15 21.95 -17.40 19.21
C PRO A 15 21.27 -16.26 18.45
N SER A 16 22.05 -15.49 17.70
CA SER A 16 21.50 -14.48 16.77
C SER A 16 20.60 -15.20 15.78
N ALA A 17 19.36 -14.75 15.66
CA ALA A 17 18.47 -15.24 14.61
C ALA A 17 19.19 -15.11 13.25
N PRO A 18 19.05 -16.11 12.35
CA PRO A 18 19.67 -16.05 11.04
C PRO A 18 19.26 -14.75 10.34
N ALA A 19 20.21 -14.08 9.70
CA ALA A 19 19.94 -12.91 8.90
C ALA A 19 18.98 -13.33 7.78
N LEU A 20 17.77 -12.77 7.79
CA LEU A 20 16.80 -12.98 6.70
C LEU A 20 17.37 -12.41 5.39
N ASP A 21 17.24 -13.16 4.31
CA ASP A 21 17.62 -12.68 2.99
C ASP A 21 16.90 -11.36 2.69
N ARG A 22 17.60 -10.44 2.06
CA ARG A 22 17.04 -9.14 1.71
C ARG A 22 16.02 -9.24 0.58
N GLU A 23 15.99 -10.33 -0.16
CA GLU A 23 15.06 -10.62 -1.24
C GLU A 23 14.78 -12.12 -1.28
N GLY A 24 13.53 -12.52 -1.51
CA GLY A 24 13.17 -13.92 -1.55
C GLY A 24 11.67 -14.13 -1.75
N PHE A 25 11.19 -15.29 -1.33
CA PHE A 25 9.80 -15.69 -1.48
C PHE A 25 9.23 -16.21 -0.17
N VAL A 26 8.00 -15.79 0.12
CA VAL A 26 7.14 -16.43 1.13
C VAL A 26 6.21 -17.39 0.41
N VAL A 27 6.12 -18.64 0.88
CA VAL A 27 5.17 -19.62 0.36
C VAL A 27 3.95 -19.62 1.27
N THR A 28 2.78 -19.42 0.68
CA THR A 28 1.50 -19.39 1.39
C THR A 28 0.92 -20.79 1.59
N ASP A 29 -0.14 -20.91 2.39
CA ASP A 29 -0.85 -22.17 2.68
C ASP A 29 -1.45 -22.85 1.42
N ASP A 30 -1.81 -22.05 0.41
CA ASP A 30 -2.34 -22.52 -0.87
C ASP A 30 -1.25 -22.66 -1.96
N GLY A 31 0.03 -22.57 -1.57
CA GLY A 31 1.18 -22.77 -2.45
C GLY A 31 1.56 -21.57 -3.34
N ALA A 32 0.92 -20.41 -3.18
CA ALA A 32 1.37 -19.22 -3.87
C ALA A 32 2.73 -18.76 -3.33
N ARG A 33 3.58 -18.24 -4.21
CA ARG A 33 4.88 -17.66 -3.86
C ARG A 33 4.76 -16.14 -3.92
N LEU A 34 5.04 -15.47 -2.81
CA LEU A 34 5.03 -14.03 -2.70
C LEU A 34 6.46 -13.53 -2.71
N HIS A 35 6.84 -12.80 -3.75
CA HIS A 35 8.14 -12.17 -3.84
C HIS A 35 8.23 -11.00 -2.87
N TYR A 36 9.28 -10.93 -2.07
CA TYR A 36 9.51 -9.83 -1.13
C TYR A 36 10.89 -9.22 -1.28
N ARG A 37 11.02 -7.98 -0.84
CA ARG A 37 12.27 -7.26 -0.69
C ARG A 37 12.32 -6.52 0.64
N VAL A 38 13.49 -6.53 1.27
CA VAL A 38 13.75 -5.86 2.55
C VAL A 38 14.79 -4.77 2.35
N GLU A 39 14.46 -3.56 2.75
CA GLU A 39 15.35 -2.39 2.69
C GLU A 39 15.50 -1.73 4.07
N GLY A 40 16.59 -0.97 4.22
CA GLY A 40 16.89 -0.30 5.48
C GLY A 40 17.40 -1.26 6.57
N GLN A 41 17.66 -0.69 7.73
CA GLN A 41 18.14 -1.41 8.93
C GLN A 41 17.61 -0.68 10.17
N GLY A 42 17.34 -1.44 11.25
CA GLY A 42 16.86 -0.89 12.51
C GLY A 42 15.95 -1.86 13.25
N PRO A 43 15.63 -1.54 14.51
CA PRO A 43 14.79 -2.37 15.35
C PRO A 43 13.30 -2.31 14.95
N GLU A 44 12.87 -1.21 14.35
CA GLU A 44 11.50 -1.04 13.89
C GLU A 44 11.31 -1.66 12.52
N THR A 45 10.18 -2.33 12.32
CA THR A 45 9.78 -2.90 11.03
C THR A 45 8.48 -2.30 10.56
N LEU A 46 8.47 -1.86 9.31
CA LEU A 46 7.28 -1.41 8.58
C LEU A 46 7.03 -2.37 7.41
N VAL A 47 5.81 -2.86 7.26
CA VAL A 47 5.38 -3.58 6.06
C VAL A 47 4.60 -2.62 5.17
N VAL A 48 5.07 -2.44 3.94
CA VAL A 48 4.47 -1.54 2.95
C VAL A 48 3.72 -2.35 1.90
N VAL A 49 2.45 -2.04 1.73
CA VAL A 49 1.51 -2.71 0.83
C VAL A 49 1.14 -1.78 -0.31
N HIS A 50 1.57 -2.14 -1.52
CA HIS A 50 1.36 -1.33 -2.72
C HIS A 50 -0.11 -1.26 -3.16
N GLY A 51 -0.41 -0.25 -3.96
CA GLY A 51 -1.72 -0.01 -4.56
C GLY A 51 -2.02 -0.83 -5.82
N GLY A 52 -2.98 -0.36 -6.58
CA GLY A 52 -3.46 -0.96 -7.82
C GLY A 52 -4.95 -1.25 -7.79
N PRO A 53 -5.44 -2.44 -7.40
CA PRO A 53 -4.71 -3.71 -7.18
C PRO A 53 -3.89 -4.16 -8.38
N ALA A 54 -3.03 -5.16 -8.17
CA ALA A 54 -2.20 -5.77 -9.19
C ALA A 54 -1.07 -4.88 -9.75
N ASN A 55 -0.63 -3.83 -9.04
CA ASN A 55 0.69 -3.26 -9.27
C ASN A 55 1.77 -4.19 -8.67
N SER A 56 3.04 -3.87 -8.84
CA SER A 56 4.14 -4.49 -8.10
C SER A 56 4.64 -3.57 -6.98
N MET A 57 5.50 -4.08 -6.09
CA MET A 57 6.16 -3.24 -5.08
C MET A 57 6.97 -2.10 -5.71
N GLU A 58 7.41 -2.23 -6.95
CA GLU A 58 8.13 -1.18 -7.68
C GLU A 58 7.25 0.07 -7.96
N SER A 59 5.93 -0.04 -7.78
CA SER A 59 5.02 1.10 -7.89
C SER A 59 5.06 2.05 -6.68
N ILE A 60 5.79 1.72 -5.62
CA ILE A 60 5.89 2.55 -4.41
C ILE A 60 7.29 2.52 -3.81
N ARG A 61 8.00 1.38 -3.87
CA ARG A 61 9.28 1.16 -3.18
C ARG A 61 10.35 2.23 -3.48
N PRO A 62 10.61 2.62 -4.75
CA PRO A 62 11.67 3.58 -5.06
C PRO A 62 11.47 4.94 -4.38
N ASP A 63 10.22 5.39 -4.24
CA ASP A 63 9.91 6.70 -3.63
C ASP A 63 9.89 6.65 -2.09
N PHE A 64 9.96 5.44 -1.50
CA PHE A 64 9.97 5.25 -0.03
C PHE A 64 11.37 5.18 0.57
N ALA A 65 12.43 5.44 -0.19
CA ALA A 65 13.80 5.48 0.32
C ALA A 65 13.97 6.37 1.59
N PRO A 66 13.31 7.54 1.72
CA PRO A 66 13.40 8.34 2.95
C PRO A 66 12.88 7.63 4.19
N ALA A 67 11.93 6.71 4.06
CA ALA A 67 11.36 5.97 5.18
C ALA A 67 12.29 4.88 5.74
N THR A 68 13.39 4.54 5.05
CA THR A 68 14.35 3.50 5.50
C THR A 68 15.25 3.98 6.63
N ALA A 69 15.28 5.28 6.94
CA ALA A 69 16.13 5.84 7.98
C ALA A 69 15.75 5.27 9.37
N GLY A 70 16.65 4.46 9.94
CA GLY A 70 16.50 3.87 11.29
C GLY A 70 15.48 2.75 11.40
N ARG A 71 14.92 2.24 10.30
CA ARG A 71 13.98 1.12 10.29
C ARG A 71 14.17 0.18 9.11
N ARG A 72 13.65 -1.03 9.28
CA ARG A 72 13.56 -2.05 8.24
C ARG A 72 12.19 -1.94 7.56
N ILE A 73 12.18 -1.90 6.24
CA ILE A 73 10.94 -1.91 5.44
C ILE A 73 10.85 -3.21 4.67
N ILE A 74 9.71 -3.88 4.77
CA ILE A 74 9.37 -5.08 4.02
C ILE A 74 8.37 -4.67 2.94
N TYR A 75 8.74 -4.88 1.69
CA TYR A 75 7.87 -4.77 0.54
C TYR A 75 7.58 -6.17 0.01
N TYR A 76 6.44 -6.39 -0.57
CA TYR A 76 6.15 -7.63 -1.28
C TYR A 76 5.22 -7.37 -2.47
N ASP A 77 5.36 -8.19 -3.50
CA ASP A 77 4.41 -8.23 -4.60
C ASP A 77 3.19 -9.04 -4.17
N GLN A 78 2.01 -8.47 -4.30
CA GLN A 78 0.77 -9.19 -4.04
C GLN A 78 0.59 -10.28 -5.10
N ARG A 79 -0.14 -11.37 -4.75
CA ARG A 79 -0.44 -12.44 -5.72
C ARG A 79 -1.08 -11.88 -6.99
N GLY A 80 -0.82 -12.51 -8.11
CA GLY A 80 -1.34 -12.12 -9.42
C GLY A 80 -0.47 -11.12 -10.16
N ASN A 81 0.61 -10.58 -9.56
CA ASN A 81 1.48 -9.63 -10.23
C ASN A 81 2.93 -9.62 -9.73
N GLY A 82 3.76 -8.76 -10.34
CA GLY A 82 5.16 -8.59 -10.00
C GLY A 82 5.96 -9.88 -10.14
N GLY A 83 6.84 -10.15 -9.19
CA GLY A 83 7.61 -11.40 -9.07
C GLY A 83 6.86 -12.53 -8.36
N SER A 84 5.63 -12.28 -7.88
CA SER A 84 4.80 -13.27 -7.20
C SER A 84 4.09 -14.21 -8.18
N SER A 85 3.45 -15.27 -7.65
CA SER A 85 2.62 -16.18 -8.44
C SER A 85 1.60 -15.42 -9.27
N LEU A 86 1.62 -15.62 -10.59
CA LEU A 86 0.78 -14.91 -11.57
C LEU A 86 -0.61 -15.57 -11.71
N ASP A 87 -1.36 -15.57 -10.60
CA ASP A 87 -2.72 -16.10 -10.59
C ASP A 87 -3.70 -15.22 -11.35
N MET A 88 -4.62 -15.85 -12.05
CA MET A 88 -5.75 -15.17 -12.71
C MET A 88 -7.11 -15.75 -12.30
N ASP A 89 -7.14 -16.83 -11.51
CA ASP A 89 -8.38 -17.41 -10.98
C ASP A 89 -9.01 -16.44 -9.95
N PRO A 90 -10.28 -16.02 -10.15
CA PRO A 90 -10.96 -15.14 -9.22
C PRO A 90 -11.01 -15.68 -7.77
N ALA A 91 -11.11 -17.00 -7.59
CA ALA A 91 -11.13 -17.61 -6.25
C ALA A 91 -9.79 -17.42 -5.52
N ARG A 92 -8.68 -17.48 -6.27
CA ARG A 92 -7.33 -17.25 -5.74
C ARG A 92 -6.99 -15.76 -5.59
N LEU A 93 -7.75 -14.87 -6.23
CA LEU A 93 -7.63 -13.40 -6.16
C LEU A 93 -8.63 -12.77 -5.17
N ALA A 94 -9.43 -13.57 -4.47
CA ALA A 94 -10.39 -13.06 -3.48
C ALA A 94 -9.68 -12.32 -2.34
N ILE A 95 -10.33 -11.29 -1.78
CA ILE A 95 -9.76 -10.45 -0.70
C ILE A 95 -9.27 -11.29 0.50
N GLY A 96 -9.97 -12.37 0.85
CA GLY A 96 -9.57 -13.28 1.93
C GLY A 96 -8.21 -13.96 1.68
N ARG A 97 -7.83 -14.20 0.41
CA ARG A 97 -6.51 -14.72 0.06
C ARG A 97 -5.42 -13.68 0.22
N HIS A 98 -5.67 -12.44 -0.17
CA HIS A 98 -4.74 -11.32 0.07
C HIS A 98 -4.53 -11.06 1.58
N VAL A 99 -5.58 -11.21 2.39
CA VAL A 99 -5.48 -11.14 3.86
C VAL A 99 -4.61 -12.27 4.41
N ALA A 100 -4.80 -13.51 3.93
CA ALA A 100 -3.97 -14.66 4.32
C ALA A 100 -2.50 -14.49 3.87
N ASP A 101 -2.26 -13.85 2.73
CA ASP A 101 -0.90 -13.51 2.26
C ASP A 101 -0.19 -12.58 3.24
N LEU A 102 -0.86 -11.54 3.73
CA LEU A 102 -0.29 -10.64 4.73
C LEU A 102 0.02 -11.36 6.04
N GLU A 103 -0.81 -12.33 6.46
CA GLU A 103 -0.53 -13.16 7.63
C GLU A 103 0.68 -14.08 7.39
N ALA A 104 0.84 -14.62 6.17
CA ALA A 104 2.02 -15.40 5.79
C ALA A 104 3.29 -14.55 5.82
N ILE A 105 3.25 -13.31 5.32
CA ILE A 105 4.36 -12.33 5.43
C ILE A 105 4.70 -12.08 6.90
N ARG A 106 3.69 -11.78 7.75
CA ARG A 106 3.90 -11.57 9.18
C ARG A 106 4.61 -12.76 9.85
N ALA A 107 4.11 -13.95 9.59
CA ALA A 107 4.62 -15.20 10.17
C ALA A 107 6.06 -15.49 9.70
N HIS A 108 6.33 -15.34 8.39
CA HIS A 108 7.67 -15.56 7.81
C HIS A 108 8.73 -14.68 8.45
N PHE A 109 8.41 -13.41 8.72
CA PHE A 109 9.34 -12.48 9.37
C PHE A 109 9.32 -12.53 10.91
N GLY A 110 8.56 -13.44 11.51
CA GLY A 110 8.46 -13.62 12.97
C GLY A 110 7.88 -12.40 13.71
N LEU A 111 7.07 -11.58 13.03
CA LEU A 111 6.52 -10.36 13.62
C LEU A 111 5.32 -10.72 14.52
N GLN A 112 5.36 -10.37 15.79
CA GLN A 112 4.20 -10.54 16.67
C GLN A 112 3.06 -9.63 16.25
N LYS A 113 3.37 -8.33 16.04
CA LYS A 113 2.48 -7.31 15.49
C LYS A 113 3.20 -6.56 14.38
N MET A 114 2.46 -6.05 13.41
CA MET A 114 3.00 -5.27 12.31
C MET A 114 2.66 -3.79 12.45
N ASN A 115 3.64 -2.92 12.14
CA ASN A 115 3.35 -1.60 11.61
C ASN A 115 3.05 -1.79 10.12
N LEU A 116 1.86 -1.41 9.69
CA LEU A 116 1.38 -1.58 8.31
C LEU A 116 1.19 -0.21 7.67
N LEU A 117 1.67 -0.06 6.45
CA LEU A 117 1.30 1.04 5.58
C LEU A 117 0.69 0.47 4.31
N GLY A 118 -0.52 0.93 3.97
CA GLY A 118 -1.17 0.58 2.71
C GLY A 118 -1.44 1.81 1.87
N ASN A 119 -0.96 1.80 0.61
CA ASN A 119 -1.24 2.86 -0.36
C ASN A 119 -2.45 2.48 -1.23
N SER A 120 -3.38 3.41 -1.43
CA SER A 120 -4.52 3.22 -2.32
C SER A 120 -5.28 1.92 -2.03
N TRP A 121 -5.38 0.99 -2.98
CA TRP A 121 -5.88 -0.37 -2.75
C TRP A 121 -5.20 -1.07 -1.57
N GLY A 122 -3.88 -0.90 -1.41
CA GLY A 122 -3.15 -1.43 -0.25
C GLY A 122 -3.74 -0.92 1.08
N GLY A 123 -4.24 0.32 1.14
CA GLY A 123 -4.94 0.89 2.30
C GLY A 123 -6.22 0.13 2.64
N LEU A 124 -7.01 -0.23 1.61
CA LEU A 124 -8.19 -1.07 1.80
C LEU A 124 -7.80 -2.49 2.24
N LEU A 125 -6.77 -3.09 1.63
CA LEU A 125 -6.30 -4.42 1.97
C LEU A 125 -5.78 -4.52 3.42
N VAL A 126 -4.94 -3.58 3.87
CA VAL A 126 -4.45 -3.59 5.26
C VAL A 126 -5.56 -3.34 6.27
N SER A 127 -6.63 -2.66 5.87
CA SER A 127 -7.83 -2.48 6.69
C SER A 127 -8.62 -3.79 6.83
N TYR A 128 -8.80 -4.56 5.76
CA TYR A 128 -9.37 -5.92 5.84
C TYR A 128 -8.53 -6.85 6.71
N TYR A 129 -7.20 -6.76 6.58
CA TYR A 129 -6.30 -7.51 7.46
C TYR A 129 -6.45 -7.10 8.93
N ALA A 130 -6.48 -5.80 9.22
CA ALA A 130 -6.61 -5.29 10.57
C ALA A 130 -7.95 -5.70 11.23
N VAL A 131 -9.03 -5.73 10.47
CA VAL A 131 -10.34 -6.22 10.93
C VAL A 131 -10.32 -7.73 11.22
N ALA A 132 -9.66 -8.52 10.38
CA ALA A 132 -9.54 -9.97 10.54
C ALA A 132 -8.57 -10.35 11.68
N HIS A 133 -7.52 -9.55 11.91
CA HIS A 133 -6.43 -9.82 12.86
C HIS A 133 -6.10 -8.59 13.72
N PRO A 134 -7.05 -8.04 14.50
CA PRO A 134 -6.84 -6.79 15.23
C PRO A 134 -5.66 -6.86 16.22
N ASP A 135 -5.43 -8.03 16.79
CA ASP A 135 -4.32 -8.26 17.74
C ASP A 135 -2.94 -8.35 17.07
N ARG A 136 -2.88 -8.39 15.74
CA ARG A 136 -1.64 -8.47 14.95
C ARG A 136 -1.18 -7.13 14.39
N VAL A 137 -1.89 -6.05 14.66
CA VAL A 137 -1.56 -4.70 14.21
C VAL A 137 -1.01 -3.87 15.37
N ALA A 138 0.15 -3.28 15.19
CA ALA A 138 0.74 -2.32 16.14
C ALA A 138 0.32 -0.88 15.80
N ARG A 139 0.48 -0.50 14.54
CA ARG A 139 0.04 0.78 13.97
C ARG A 139 -0.39 0.57 12.53
N LEU A 140 -1.34 1.37 12.08
CA LEU A 140 -1.86 1.33 10.73
C LEU A 140 -1.73 2.71 10.07
N VAL A 141 -1.14 2.77 8.89
CA VAL A 141 -1.07 3.98 8.07
C VAL A 141 -1.84 3.73 6.78
N LEU A 142 -2.86 4.54 6.55
CA LEU A 142 -3.62 4.56 5.31
C LEU A 142 -3.11 5.74 4.48
N HIS A 143 -2.41 5.45 3.41
CA HIS A 143 -1.78 6.42 2.53
C HIS A 143 -2.62 6.57 1.26
N ASP A 144 -3.27 7.72 1.11
CA ASP A 144 -4.18 8.01 0.00
C ASP A 144 -5.07 6.79 -0.31
N PRO A 145 -5.82 6.25 0.71
CA PRO A 145 -6.41 4.93 0.63
C PRO A 145 -7.55 4.88 -0.38
N ALA A 146 -7.70 3.75 -1.06
CA ALA A 146 -8.95 3.45 -1.76
C ALA A 146 -10.12 3.58 -0.77
N PRO A 147 -11.31 4.00 -1.21
CA PRO A 147 -12.41 4.31 -0.32
C PRO A 147 -12.90 3.10 0.50
N PRO A 148 -13.52 3.32 1.69
CA PRO A 148 -14.01 2.23 2.54
C PRO A 148 -15.30 1.57 2.04
N ALA A 149 -15.93 2.10 1.01
CA ALA A 149 -17.16 1.56 0.43
C ALA A 149 -17.27 1.86 -1.07
N ARG A 150 -17.98 0.98 -1.77
CA ARG A 150 -18.14 0.98 -3.23
C ARG A 150 -18.63 2.31 -3.84
N PRO A 151 -19.62 3.03 -3.28
CA PRO A 151 -20.10 4.26 -3.90
C PRO A 151 -19.03 5.34 -4.08
N TRP A 152 -18.07 5.43 -3.16
CA TRP A 152 -16.96 6.39 -3.30
C TRP A 152 -15.91 5.93 -4.32
N LEU A 153 -15.78 4.63 -4.57
CA LEU A 153 -14.92 4.13 -5.65
C LEU A 153 -15.49 4.53 -7.03
N GLU A 154 -16.80 4.51 -7.15
CA GLU A 154 -17.50 4.99 -8.36
C GLU A 154 -17.32 6.50 -8.52
N ALA A 155 -17.48 7.27 -7.44
CA ALA A 155 -17.24 8.70 -7.44
C ALA A 155 -15.77 9.06 -7.79
N MET A 156 -14.78 8.31 -7.30
CA MET A 156 -13.38 8.44 -7.71
C MET A 156 -13.21 8.20 -9.22
N SER A 157 -13.86 7.18 -9.74
CA SER A 157 -13.80 6.86 -11.17
C SER A 157 -14.41 7.98 -12.02
N ASP A 158 -15.52 8.59 -11.55
CA ASP A 158 -16.17 9.72 -12.21
C ASP A 158 -15.29 10.97 -12.18
N GLU A 159 -14.61 11.23 -11.06
CA GLU A 159 -13.65 12.35 -10.93
C GLU A 159 -12.47 12.18 -11.89
N ILE A 160 -11.87 10.99 -11.98
CA ILE A 160 -10.81 10.69 -12.94
C ILE A 160 -11.29 10.93 -14.38
N ARG A 161 -12.51 10.51 -14.68
CA ARG A 161 -13.12 10.74 -16.00
C ARG A 161 -13.34 12.23 -16.26
N LEU A 162 -13.77 12.99 -15.25
CA LEU A 162 -13.93 14.44 -15.34
C LEU A 162 -12.59 15.12 -15.61
N ARG A 163 -11.56 14.81 -14.82
CA ARG A 163 -10.20 15.35 -15.02
C ARG A 163 -9.63 15.03 -16.40
N SER A 164 -9.92 13.82 -16.91
CA SER A 164 -9.45 13.42 -18.24
C SER A 164 -9.96 14.30 -19.38
N ARG A 165 -11.08 15.03 -19.18
CA ARG A 165 -11.61 15.97 -20.18
C ARG A 165 -10.68 17.17 -20.41
N ALA A 166 -9.83 17.51 -19.44
CA ALA A 166 -8.83 18.57 -19.58
C ALA A 166 -7.59 18.14 -20.39
N LEU A 167 -7.44 16.86 -20.69
CA LEU A 167 -6.34 16.34 -21.50
C LEU A 167 -6.53 16.71 -22.98
N PRO A 168 -5.43 16.88 -23.74
CA PRO A 168 -5.48 16.92 -25.20
C PRO A 168 -6.23 15.71 -25.77
N GLU A 169 -6.93 15.91 -26.88
CA GLU A 169 -7.78 14.85 -27.44
C GLU A 169 -7.02 13.57 -27.78
N ALA A 170 -5.78 13.70 -28.28
CA ALA A 170 -4.94 12.54 -28.59
C ALA A 170 -4.58 11.73 -27.33
N GLU A 171 -4.22 12.40 -26.23
CA GLU A 171 -3.93 11.74 -24.95
C GLU A 171 -5.17 11.09 -24.35
N ARG A 172 -6.33 11.75 -24.42
CA ARG A 172 -7.59 11.17 -23.94
C ARG A 172 -7.97 9.90 -24.71
N ARG A 173 -7.79 9.89 -26.05
CA ARG A 173 -7.98 8.67 -26.86
C ARG A 173 -6.98 7.58 -26.50
N ALA A 174 -5.70 7.92 -26.31
CA ALA A 174 -4.66 6.97 -25.91
C ALA A 174 -4.96 6.35 -24.54
N PHE A 175 -5.37 7.18 -23.57
CA PHE A 175 -5.77 6.72 -22.24
C PHE A 175 -6.99 5.79 -22.31
N GLY A 176 -8.02 6.15 -23.07
CA GLY A 176 -9.20 5.31 -23.26
C GLY A 176 -8.86 3.95 -23.88
N ALA A 177 -8.02 3.93 -24.93
CA ALA A 177 -7.58 2.70 -25.56
C ALA A 177 -6.74 1.84 -24.61
N ALA A 178 -5.83 2.45 -23.83
CA ALA A 178 -5.02 1.76 -22.84
C ALA A 178 -5.78 1.33 -21.58
N SER A 179 -7.01 1.81 -21.37
CA SER A 179 -7.89 1.37 -20.27
C SER A 179 -8.59 0.04 -20.53
N ASP A 180 -8.53 -0.49 -21.78
CA ASP A 180 -9.00 -1.84 -22.08
C ASP A 180 -7.98 -2.89 -21.65
N PRO A 181 -8.31 -3.82 -20.74
CA PRO A 181 -7.40 -4.89 -20.33
C PRO A 181 -6.87 -5.74 -21.47
N LEU A 182 -7.65 -5.91 -22.53
CA LEU A 182 -7.23 -6.70 -23.69
C LEU A 182 -6.18 -5.97 -24.52
N SER A 183 -6.09 -4.65 -24.43
CA SER A 183 -5.02 -3.89 -25.09
C SER A 183 -3.63 -4.27 -24.57
N TRP A 184 -3.49 -4.53 -23.26
CA TRP A 184 -2.24 -5.00 -22.66
C TRP A 184 -1.99 -6.47 -22.94
N TYR A 185 -3.06 -7.28 -22.79
CA TYR A 185 -2.96 -8.73 -22.94
C TYR A 185 -2.55 -9.14 -24.35
N ARG A 186 -3.04 -8.45 -25.38
CA ARG A 186 -2.78 -8.75 -26.80
C ARG A 186 -1.61 -7.99 -27.40
N ALA A 187 -1.06 -7.00 -26.71
CA ALA A 187 0.05 -6.22 -27.21
C ALA A 187 1.28 -7.10 -27.47
N PRO A 188 2.01 -6.91 -28.57
CA PRO A 188 3.33 -7.51 -28.75
C PRO A 188 4.27 -7.17 -27.59
N ASP A 189 4.31 -5.89 -27.19
CA ASP A 189 4.96 -5.42 -25.98
C ASP A 189 3.90 -4.82 -25.04
N PRO A 190 3.57 -5.47 -23.90
CA PRO A 190 2.59 -5.00 -22.95
C PRO A 190 3.03 -3.75 -22.16
N LEU A 191 4.34 -3.45 -22.15
CA LEU A 191 4.85 -2.24 -21.49
C LEU A 191 4.39 -0.96 -22.17
N VAL A 192 4.15 -0.99 -23.48
CA VAL A 192 3.69 0.20 -24.22
C VAL A 192 2.34 0.70 -23.72
N PRO A 193 1.24 -0.10 -23.78
CA PRO A 193 -0.05 0.37 -23.25
C PRO A 193 -0.03 0.59 -21.73
N CYS A 194 0.75 -0.19 -20.95
CA CYS A 194 0.91 0.02 -19.53
C CYS A 194 1.47 1.43 -19.24
N ARG A 195 2.60 1.78 -19.83
CA ARG A 195 3.22 3.10 -19.63
C ARG A 195 2.32 4.23 -20.10
N THR A 196 1.67 4.09 -21.26
CA THR A 196 0.68 5.07 -21.73
C THR A 196 -0.41 5.31 -20.68
N PHE A 197 -0.98 4.23 -20.15
CA PHE A 197 -2.03 4.29 -19.13
C PHE A 197 -1.52 4.94 -17.84
N MET A 198 -0.42 4.44 -17.29
CA MET A 198 0.08 4.87 -15.98
C MET A 198 0.60 6.30 -15.98
N GLN A 199 1.29 6.74 -17.03
CA GLN A 199 1.75 8.13 -17.15
C GLN A 199 0.60 9.13 -17.18
N ILE A 200 -0.49 8.80 -17.88
CA ILE A 200 -1.67 9.66 -17.92
C ILE A 200 -2.42 9.59 -16.59
N LEU A 201 -2.61 8.38 -16.03
CA LEU A 201 -3.30 8.20 -14.76
C LEU A 201 -2.62 8.95 -13.61
N PHE A 202 -1.29 8.91 -13.52
CA PHE A 202 -0.55 9.62 -12.48
C PHE A 202 -0.72 11.15 -12.57
N ARG A 203 -0.79 11.68 -13.79
CA ARG A 203 -1.16 13.10 -13.98
C ARG A 203 -2.57 13.39 -13.50
N LEU A 204 -3.53 12.50 -13.77
CA LEU A 204 -4.91 12.65 -13.31
C LEU A 204 -5.06 12.47 -11.79
N TYR A 205 -4.10 11.82 -11.15
CA TYR A 205 -4.02 11.64 -9.70
C TYR A 205 -3.39 12.84 -8.99
N ALA A 206 -2.56 13.61 -9.68
CA ALA A 206 -1.80 14.71 -9.09
C ALA A 206 -2.68 15.90 -8.71
N TYR A 207 -2.17 16.74 -7.81
CA TYR A 207 -2.73 18.05 -7.49
C TYR A 207 -2.76 18.94 -8.72
N ASP A 208 -1.64 19.02 -9.45
CA ASP A 208 -1.56 19.69 -10.74
C ASP A 208 -1.25 18.68 -11.85
N ILE A 209 -2.22 18.47 -12.75
CA ILE A 209 -2.06 17.54 -13.88
C ILE A 209 -0.95 17.94 -14.87
N LYS A 210 -0.48 19.20 -14.82
CA LYS A 210 0.62 19.73 -15.65
C LYS A 210 1.99 19.56 -15.01
N ALA A 211 2.03 19.42 -13.67
CA ALA A 211 3.25 19.26 -12.88
C ALA A 211 3.05 18.16 -11.80
N PRO A 212 2.96 16.88 -12.21
CA PRO A 212 2.55 15.78 -11.32
C PRO A 212 3.62 15.32 -10.34
N GLY A 213 4.64 16.06 -10.05
CA GLY A 213 5.75 15.63 -9.22
C GLY A 213 6.65 14.55 -9.90
N ASP A 214 7.87 14.41 -9.40
CA ASP A 214 8.84 13.42 -9.89
C ASP A 214 8.72 12.12 -9.11
N THR A 215 8.16 11.08 -9.70
CA THR A 215 8.15 9.72 -9.14
C THR A 215 9.30 8.89 -9.73
N HIS A 216 9.95 8.11 -8.89
CA HIS A 216 10.92 7.09 -9.28
C HIS A 216 10.27 5.70 -9.37
N SER A 217 9.01 5.61 -8.99
CA SER A 217 8.22 4.36 -9.01
C SER A 217 7.78 4.00 -10.43
N ASP A 218 7.84 2.70 -10.75
CA ASP A 218 7.38 2.17 -12.04
C ASP A 218 6.32 1.08 -11.82
N PRO A 219 5.02 1.38 -11.95
CA PRO A 219 3.97 0.39 -11.83
C PRO A 219 3.96 -0.64 -12.98
N CYS A 220 4.78 -0.44 -14.02
CA CYS A 220 4.96 -1.38 -15.13
C CYS A 220 6.22 -2.26 -14.98
N ALA A 221 6.89 -2.26 -13.82
CA ALA A 221 8.17 -2.95 -13.62
C ALA A 221 8.07 -4.45 -13.34
N GLY A 222 6.89 -5.04 -13.27
CA GLY A 222 6.70 -6.46 -12.93
C GLY A 222 7.17 -7.48 -13.98
N GLY A 223 7.79 -7.02 -15.07
CA GLY A 223 8.16 -7.82 -16.22
C GLY A 223 7.00 -8.02 -17.21
N PRO A 224 7.31 -8.32 -18.51
CA PRO A 224 6.30 -8.32 -19.57
C PRO A 224 5.12 -9.25 -19.33
N GLU A 225 5.34 -10.41 -18.73
CA GLU A 225 4.26 -11.40 -18.50
C GLU A 225 3.33 -10.98 -17.36
N ALA A 226 3.85 -10.40 -16.27
CA ALA A 226 3.06 -9.84 -15.20
C ALA A 226 2.25 -8.63 -15.69
N VAL A 227 2.90 -7.70 -16.39
CA VAL A 227 2.26 -6.51 -16.95
C VAL A 227 1.15 -6.87 -17.95
N ARG A 228 1.35 -7.90 -18.78
CA ARG A 228 0.32 -8.41 -19.71
C ARG A 228 -1.00 -8.74 -19.02
N ARG A 229 -0.94 -9.25 -17.79
CA ARG A 229 -2.10 -9.69 -16.99
C ARG A 229 -2.61 -8.63 -16.03
N GLN A 230 -1.80 -7.64 -15.71
CA GLN A 230 -2.01 -6.68 -14.62
C GLN A 230 -3.41 -6.07 -14.61
N LEU A 231 -3.85 -5.51 -15.73
CA LEU A 231 -5.17 -4.84 -15.78
C LEU A 231 -6.34 -5.82 -15.73
N ILE A 232 -6.15 -7.07 -16.22
CA ILE A 232 -7.15 -8.14 -16.08
C ILE A 232 -7.27 -8.56 -14.61
N VAL A 233 -6.14 -8.78 -13.94
CA VAL A 233 -6.10 -9.13 -12.51
C VAL A 233 -6.73 -8.02 -11.67
N ASN A 234 -6.38 -6.77 -11.94
CA ASN A 234 -6.99 -5.59 -11.30
C ASN A 234 -8.53 -5.66 -11.37
N LYS A 235 -9.09 -5.82 -12.58
CA LYS A 235 -10.54 -5.88 -12.76
C LYS A 235 -11.18 -7.08 -12.08
N ARG A 236 -10.50 -8.23 -12.04
CA ARG A 236 -11.02 -9.43 -11.35
C ARG A 236 -11.07 -9.25 -9.84
N ILE A 237 -10.05 -8.64 -9.24
CA ILE A 237 -10.05 -8.33 -7.81
C ILE A 237 -11.22 -7.41 -7.46
N TRP A 238 -11.41 -6.31 -8.21
CA TRP A 238 -12.53 -5.40 -7.99
C TRP A 238 -13.91 -6.04 -8.25
N ALA A 239 -14.00 -6.94 -9.22
CA ALA A 239 -15.23 -7.70 -9.47
C ALA A 239 -15.58 -8.68 -8.34
N GLY A 240 -14.58 -9.13 -7.57
CA GLY A 240 -14.78 -9.92 -6.35
C GLY A 240 -15.31 -9.12 -5.15
N LEU A 241 -15.42 -7.79 -5.29
CA LEU A 241 -15.89 -6.85 -4.27
C LEU A 241 -17.01 -5.94 -4.83
N PRO A 242 -18.15 -6.50 -5.29
CA PRO A 242 -19.16 -5.71 -6.02
C PRO A 242 -19.79 -4.61 -5.15
N ASP A 243 -20.14 -4.91 -3.91
CA ASP A 243 -20.89 -4.04 -3.00
C ASP A 243 -20.19 -3.91 -1.64
N TYR A 244 -18.85 -3.81 -1.66
CA TYR A 244 -18.12 -3.77 -0.41
C TYR A 244 -18.39 -2.50 0.41
N ASP A 245 -18.52 -2.70 1.72
CA ASP A 245 -18.51 -1.66 2.75
C ASP A 245 -17.85 -2.24 4.00
N ILE A 246 -16.63 -1.77 4.30
CA ILE A 246 -15.89 -2.25 5.47
C ILE A 246 -16.16 -1.41 6.74
N ARG A 247 -16.79 -0.26 6.61
CA ARG A 247 -17.02 0.70 7.73
C ARG A 247 -17.63 0.07 8.99
N PRO A 248 -18.67 -0.81 8.89
CA PRO A 248 -19.27 -1.41 10.09
C PRO A 248 -18.32 -2.29 10.91
N GLN A 249 -17.19 -2.67 10.33
CA GLN A 249 -16.22 -3.58 10.95
C GLN A 249 -15.01 -2.86 11.55
N LEU A 250 -14.76 -1.60 11.17
CA LEU A 250 -13.56 -0.83 11.55
C LEU A 250 -13.44 -0.62 13.07
N GLY A 251 -14.57 -0.57 13.78
CA GLY A 251 -14.61 -0.44 15.24
C GLY A 251 -13.91 -1.57 16.02
N ARG A 252 -13.58 -2.69 15.34
CA ARG A 252 -12.82 -3.80 15.94
C ARG A 252 -11.33 -3.51 16.09
N VAL A 253 -10.80 -2.51 15.35
CA VAL A 253 -9.37 -2.19 15.29
C VAL A 253 -9.07 -1.10 16.29
N THR A 254 -8.45 -1.45 17.41
CA THR A 254 -8.09 -0.50 18.49
C THR A 254 -6.68 0.07 18.33
N ALA A 255 -5.87 -0.48 17.43
CA ALA A 255 -4.55 0.04 17.10
C ALA A 255 -4.67 1.50 16.59
N PRO A 256 -3.65 2.36 16.83
CA PRO A 256 -3.62 3.70 16.25
C PRO A 256 -3.63 3.67 14.73
N VAL A 257 -4.42 4.53 14.10
CA VAL A 257 -4.58 4.64 12.64
C VAL A 257 -4.31 6.07 12.20
N LEU A 258 -3.30 6.27 11.36
CA LEU A 258 -3.03 7.53 10.69
C LEU A 258 -3.51 7.46 9.24
N ILE A 259 -4.41 8.36 8.85
CA ILE A 259 -4.82 8.53 7.46
C ILE A 259 -4.06 9.74 6.90
N LEU A 260 -3.25 9.52 5.88
CA LEU A 260 -2.60 10.57 5.08
C LEU A 260 -3.39 10.68 3.77
N TYR A 261 -3.89 11.87 3.47
CA TYR A 261 -4.80 12.09 2.36
C TYR A 261 -4.43 13.40 1.65
N GLY A 262 -4.16 13.32 0.35
CA GLY A 262 -3.90 14.50 -0.47
C GLY A 262 -5.15 15.34 -0.68
N GLU A 263 -5.04 16.67 -0.51
CA GLU A 263 -6.19 17.59 -0.55
C GLU A 263 -6.96 17.54 -1.88
N ALA A 264 -6.28 17.20 -2.98
CA ALA A 264 -6.83 17.09 -4.32
C ALA A 264 -6.91 15.65 -4.84
N ASP A 265 -6.90 14.66 -3.94
CA ASP A 265 -7.08 13.26 -4.29
C ASP A 265 -8.41 13.07 -5.06
N PRO A 266 -8.45 12.32 -6.19
CA PRO A 266 -9.71 11.97 -6.84
C PRO A 266 -10.61 11.08 -5.98
N VAL A 267 -10.10 10.39 -4.96
CA VAL A 267 -10.94 9.80 -3.91
C VAL A 267 -11.65 10.93 -3.16
N PRO A 268 -12.98 10.94 -3.03
CA PRO A 268 -13.68 12.01 -2.33
C PRO A 268 -13.20 12.17 -0.89
N ARG A 269 -13.03 13.40 -0.43
CA ARG A 269 -12.64 13.72 0.96
C ARG A 269 -13.55 13.04 1.99
N ALA A 270 -14.85 12.95 1.71
CA ALA A 270 -15.80 12.23 2.56
C ALA A 270 -15.42 10.76 2.81
N ALA A 271 -14.72 10.12 1.87
CA ALA A 271 -14.21 8.76 2.05
C ALA A 271 -13.04 8.73 3.05
N ALA A 272 -12.12 9.70 2.99
CA ALA A 272 -11.04 9.83 3.97
C ALA A 272 -11.58 10.14 5.38
N GLU A 273 -12.59 10.97 5.48
CA GLU A 273 -13.31 11.28 6.72
C GLU A 273 -14.05 10.05 7.26
N ALA A 274 -14.65 9.23 6.38
CA ALA A 274 -15.30 7.98 6.76
C ALA A 274 -14.31 6.93 7.29
N TRP A 275 -13.09 6.84 6.72
CA TRP A 275 -12.01 6.06 7.31
C TRP A 275 -11.71 6.49 8.74
N ALA A 276 -11.51 7.78 8.96
CA ALA A 276 -11.17 8.29 10.27
C ALA A 276 -12.33 8.17 11.30
N ALA A 277 -13.58 8.28 10.84
CA ALA A 277 -14.76 8.08 11.69
C ALA A 277 -15.00 6.62 12.06
N GLY A 278 -14.58 5.68 11.20
CA GLY A 278 -14.81 4.26 11.45
C GLY A 278 -13.89 3.63 12.49
N TYR A 279 -12.68 4.13 12.64
CA TYR A 279 -11.70 3.61 13.60
C TYR A 279 -11.79 4.32 14.94
N PRO A 280 -11.79 3.61 16.09
CA PRO A 280 -11.86 4.22 17.41
C PRO A 280 -10.68 5.15 17.77
N ASN A 281 -9.50 4.87 17.20
CA ASN A 281 -8.27 5.60 17.50
C ASN A 281 -7.60 6.02 16.19
N ALA A 282 -8.24 6.96 15.47
CA ALA A 282 -7.76 7.45 14.19
C ALA A 282 -7.60 8.96 14.14
N ARG A 283 -6.62 9.41 13.36
CA ARG A 283 -6.49 10.80 12.95
C ARG A 283 -6.26 10.90 11.45
N LEU A 284 -6.81 11.96 10.85
CA LEU A 284 -6.63 12.32 9.44
C LEU A 284 -5.71 13.53 9.34
N LEU A 285 -4.67 13.40 8.52
CA LEU A 285 -3.85 14.50 8.06
C LEU A 285 -4.13 14.75 6.59
N VAL A 286 -4.61 15.94 6.27
CA VAL A 286 -4.79 16.38 4.89
C VAL A 286 -3.49 17.02 4.42
N VAL A 287 -2.84 16.40 3.46
CA VAL A 287 -1.61 16.89 2.85
C VAL A 287 -1.97 17.93 1.79
N ARG A 288 -1.68 19.20 2.08
CA ARG A 288 -1.99 20.31 1.17
C ARG A 288 -1.14 20.25 -0.08
N HIS A 289 -1.68 20.74 -1.21
CA HIS A 289 -1.02 20.72 -2.52
C HIS A 289 -0.53 19.33 -2.95
N ALA A 290 -1.30 18.30 -2.62
CA ALA A 290 -1.06 16.93 -3.04
C ALA A 290 -2.36 16.28 -3.50
N GLY A 291 -2.25 15.37 -4.46
CA GLY A 291 -3.30 14.44 -4.89
C GLY A 291 -3.07 13.04 -4.33
N HIS A 292 -3.35 12.02 -5.14
CA HIS A 292 -3.28 10.60 -4.76
C HIS A 292 -1.85 10.05 -4.55
N LEU A 293 -0.83 10.86 -4.78
CA LEU A 293 0.59 10.53 -4.63
C LEU A 293 1.25 11.51 -3.65
N SER A 294 0.64 11.69 -2.48
CA SER A 294 1.06 12.71 -1.50
C SER A 294 2.53 12.56 -1.04
N HIS A 295 3.08 11.34 -1.05
CA HIS A 295 4.49 11.05 -0.76
C HIS A 295 5.46 11.54 -1.84
N VAL A 296 4.99 11.72 -3.08
CA VAL A 296 5.77 12.27 -4.21
C VAL A 296 5.64 13.78 -4.28
N GLU A 297 4.41 14.30 -4.12
CA GLU A 297 4.13 15.72 -4.29
C GLU A 297 4.52 16.56 -3.07
N GLN A 298 4.45 15.99 -1.86
CA GLN A 298 4.80 16.65 -0.61
C GLN A 298 5.67 15.75 0.30
N PRO A 299 6.84 15.27 -0.17
CA PRO A 299 7.62 14.26 0.53
C PRO A 299 8.05 14.70 1.94
N ALA A 300 8.40 15.96 2.13
CA ALA A 300 8.82 16.46 3.44
C ALA A 300 7.70 16.34 4.49
N VAL A 301 6.47 16.73 4.14
CA VAL A 301 5.30 16.65 5.02
C VAL A 301 4.94 15.18 5.27
N PHE A 302 4.87 14.40 4.20
CA PHE A 302 4.47 13.00 4.26
C PHE A 302 5.41 12.17 5.15
N PHE A 303 6.72 12.20 4.87
CA PHE A 303 7.68 11.37 5.61
C PHE A 303 7.91 11.86 7.05
N ALA A 304 7.81 13.16 7.33
CA ALA A 304 7.84 13.67 8.70
C ALA A 304 6.62 13.18 9.52
N ALA A 305 5.43 13.19 8.93
CA ALA A 305 4.22 12.69 9.57
C ALA A 305 4.31 11.17 9.80
N LEU A 306 4.75 10.40 8.81
CA LEU A 306 4.97 8.96 8.91
C LEU A 306 5.95 8.63 10.03
N ASP A 307 7.11 9.29 10.07
CA ASP A 307 8.15 9.06 11.07
C ASP A 307 7.65 9.39 12.48
N THR A 308 6.98 10.53 12.67
CA THR A 308 6.38 10.92 13.93
C THR A 308 5.40 9.86 14.45
N PHE A 309 4.51 9.38 13.55
CA PHE A 309 3.51 8.39 13.92
C PHE A 309 4.13 7.02 14.26
N LEU A 310 5.10 6.57 13.48
CA LEU A 310 5.77 5.29 13.74
C LEU A 310 6.53 5.31 15.06
N ARG A 311 7.09 6.44 15.48
CA ARG A 311 7.70 6.63 16.81
C ARG A 311 6.68 6.71 17.97
N GLY A 312 5.39 6.60 17.70
CA GLY A 312 4.34 6.55 18.72
C GLY A 312 3.71 7.89 19.05
N HIS A 313 3.97 8.92 18.28
CA HIS A 313 3.40 10.26 18.45
C HIS A 313 2.45 10.59 17.29
N TRP A 314 1.47 11.43 17.56
CA TRP A 314 0.62 11.96 16.50
C TRP A 314 1.28 13.17 15.83
N PRO A 315 1.28 13.26 14.49
CA PRO A 315 1.63 14.51 13.80
C PRO A 315 0.72 15.66 14.27
N ALA A 316 1.26 16.84 14.46
CA ALA A 316 0.53 17.98 15.04
C ALA A 316 -0.70 18.36 14.18
N GLU A 317 -0.59 18.24 12.86
CA GLU A 317 -1.64 18.58 11.90
C GLU A 317 -2.68 17.44 11.71
N ALA A 318 -2.45 16.28 12.32
CA ALA A 318 -3.38 15.15 12.24
C ALA A 318 -4.53 15.34 13.25
N LEU A 319 -5.75 15.49 12.75
CA LEU A 319 -6.93 15.82 13.54
C LEU A 319 -7.86 14.60 13.71
N THR A 320 -8.49 14.53 14.87
CA THR A 320 -9.62 13.62 15.12
C THR A 320 -10.88 14.10 14.38
N VAL A 321 -11.92 13.26 14.32
CA VAL A 321 -13.22 13.66 13.73
C VAL A 321 -13.85 14.85 14.48
N ALA A 322 -13.67 14.91 15.79
CA ALA A 322 -14.24 15.98 16.62
C ALA A 322 -13.52 17.34 16.48
N GLU A 323 -12.29 17.35 15.97
CA GLU A 323 -11.45 18.55 15.81
C GLU A 323 -11.54 19.16 14.39
N ARG A 324 -12.36 18.60 13.48
CA ARG A 324 -12.49 19.01 12.08
C ARG A 324 -13.72 19.90 11.79
#